data_ac2c16dbd2d5c8ce06e58103174b95d4
#
_entry.id   ac2c16dbd2d5c8ce06e58103174b95d4
#
_cell.length_a   1.000
_cell.length_b   1.000
_cell.length_c   1.000
_cell.angle_alpha   90.00
_cell.angle_beta   90.00
_cell.angle_gamma   90.00
#
_symmetry.space_group_name_H-M   'P 1'
#
loop_
_entity.id
_entity.type
_entity.pdbx_description
1 polymer ?
#
loop_
_entity_poly.entity_id
_entity_poly.type
_entity_poly.pdbx_seq_one_letter_code
_entity_poly.pdbx_strand_id
1 'polypeptide(L)'
;MTEPELKQLLTAITPPSETARAAAHAHWVSLAKPLGGLGALETLLEDAAALTGTAQLAFDRRAVLVLCADNGVVAQGVSQTDQSVTRAVAENLAARRTSVCQMAKTARCEVVPVDMGMAGAPVPGVVPRRIAAGTADFTQGPAMTRTQAVEAIAAGIELVRAQKAQGCQLLATGEMGIGNTTTSSAVAAVLLGQPIEVMTGRGAGLSDAGLARKLDAIRRGIARNQPDVADPLDVLSKLGGFDIAGLCGVFLGGALEDRPILMDGFISGVAALCAVRLCPAAAKAVFASHCSTEPAARLVLETLGKAPLLTAGLHLGEGTGAVASLPLWDLALSVYDHCYSFTEGGIPPYTPQC
;
A
#
# COMPACT_ATOMS: atom_id res chain seq x y z
N MET A 1 4.01 -21.61 -0.64
CA MET A 1 3.51 -21.38 -2.05
C MET A 1 4.70 -21.29 -2.97
N THR A 2 4.68 -21.97 -4.10
CA THR A 2 5.68 -21.87 -5.18
C THR A 2 5.30 -20.76 -6.16
N GLU A 3 6.24 -20.33 -7.00
CA GLU A 3 5.94 -19.29 -8.02
C GLU A 3 4.88 -19.76 -9.04
N PRO A 4 4.89 -21.00 -9.56
CA PRO A 4 3.79 -21.48 -10.41
C PRO A 4 2.44 -21.48 -9.72
N GLU A 5 2.37 -21.84 -8.43
CA GLU A 5 1.14 -21.78 -7.64
C GLU A 5 0.66 -20.33 -7.46
N LEU A 6 1.58 -19.38 -7.22
CA LEU A 6 1.24 -17.95 -7.17
C LEU A 6 0.66 -17.49 -8.51
N LYS A 7 1.33 -17.77 -9.62
CA LYS A 7 0.84 -17.42 -10.97
C LYS A 7 -0.55 -17.98 -11.23
N GLN A 8 -0.76 -19.25 -10.89
CA GLN A 8 -2.08 -19.89 -11.02
C GLN A 8 -3.14 -19.22 -10.14
N LEU A 9 -2.80 -18.89 -8.87
CA LEU A 9 -3.72 -18.22 -7.97
C LEU A 9 -4.16 -16.84 -8.52
N LEU A 10 -3.24 -16.08 -9.10
CA LEU A 10 -3.53 -14.76 -9.64
C LEU A 10 -4.48 -14.77 -10.85
N THR A 11 -4.61 -15.91 -11.55
CA THR A 11 -5.61 -16.04 -12.64
C THR A 11 -7.05 -16.02 -12.13
N ALA A 12 -7.28 -16.18 -10.83
CA ALA A 12 -8.61 -16.07 -10.22
C ALA A 12 -9.08 -14.63 -9.98
N ILE A 13 -8.21 -13.63 -10.16
CA ILE A 13 -8.60 -12.22 -10.03
C ILE A 13 -9.50 -11.84 -11.20
N THR A 14 -10.77 -11.58 -10.89
CA THR A 14 -11.76 -11.15 -11.88
C THR A 14 -11.69 -9.64 -12.14
N PRO A 15 -12.15 -9.16 -13.30
CA PRO A 15 -12.34 -7.72 -13.53
C PRO A 15 -13.31 -7.09 -12.53
N PRO A 16 -13.25 -5.76 -12.32
CA PRO A 16 -14.25 -5.05 -11.50
C PRO A 16 -15.65 -5.15 -12.13
N SER A 17 -16.71 -5.06 -11.31
CA SER A 17 -18.10 -5.11 -11.74
C SER A 17 -18.57 -3.75 -12.27
N GLU A 18 -18.65 -3.59 -13.58
CA GLU A 18 -19.18 -2.35 -14.17
C GLU A 18 -20.68 -2.16 -13.88
N THR A 19 -21.42 -3.25 -13.65
CA THR A 19 -22.84 -3.17 -13.23
C THR A 19 -22.96 -2.54 -11.83
N ALA A 20 -22.09 -2.94 -10.88
CA ALA A 20 -22.11 -2.36 -9.55
C ALA A 20 -21.61 -0.90 -9.55
N ARG A 21 -20.61 -0.58 -10.39
CA ARG A 21 -20.16 0.80 -10.63
C ARG A 21 -21.31 1.67 -11.13
N ALA A 22 -22.00 1.22 -12.19
CA ALA A 22 -23.12 1.95 -12.77
C ALA A 22 -24.28 2.14 -11.77
N ALA A 23 -24.55 1.14 -10.94
CA ALA A 23 -25.57 1.25 -9.88
C ALA A 23 -25.18 2.29 -8.82
N ALA A 24 -23.90 2.32 -8.38
CA ALA A 24 -23.41 3.33 -7.44
C ALA A 24 -23.45 4.73 -8.07
N HIS A 25 -23.05 4.88 -9.33
CA HIS A 25 -23.16 6.14 -10.08
C HIS A 25 -24.63 6.62 -10.17
N ALA A 26 -25.56 5.72 -10.53
CA ALA A 26 -26.97 6.05 -10.62
C ALA A 26 -27.54 6.49 -9.25
N HIS A 27 -27.08 5.87 -8.16
CA HIS A 27 -27.44 6.30 -6.81
C HIS A 27 -26.92 7.73 -6.52
N TRP A 28 -25.65 8.04 -6.79
CA TRP A 28 -25.09 9.38 -6.66
C TRP A 28 -25.88 10.44 -7.45
N VAL A 29 -26.27 10.11 -8.68
CA VAL A 29 -27.06 11.01 -9.54
C VAL A 29 -28.47 11.23 -9.01
N SER A 30 -29.03 10.28 -8.27
CA SER A 30 -30.37 10.41 -7.67
C SER A 30 -30.44 11.33 -6.46
N LEU A 31 -29.32 11.60 -5.80
CA LEU A 31 -29.25 12.45 -4.60
C LEU A 31 -29.38 13.93 -4.96
N ALA A 32 -30.12 14.69 -4.12
CA ALA A 32 -30.40 16.11 -4.34
C ALA A 32 -29.17 17.01 -4.11
N LYS A 33 -28.20 16.90 -5.00
CA LYS A 33 -26.94 17.66 -4.99
C LYS A 33 -26.48 17.97 -6.42
N PRO A 34 -25.55 18.91 -6.64
CA PRO A 34 -24.93 19.09 -7.95
C PRO A 34 -24.29 17.78 -8.45
N LEU A 35 -24.45 17.47 -9.74
CA LEU A 35 -23.85 16.31 -10.37
C LEU A 35 -22.32 16.35 -10.24
N GLY A 36 -21.73 15.26 -9.76
CA GLY A 36 -20.28 15.19 -9.52
C GLY A 36 -19.77 16.14 -8.43
N GLY A 37 -20.65 16.76 -7.63
CA GLY A 37 -20.30 17.82 -6.68
C GLY A 37 -19.35 17.44 -5.55
N LEU A 38 -19.20 16.14 -5.26
CA LEU A 38 -18.22 15.60 -4.30
C LEU A 38 -16.93 15.07 -4.97
N GLY A 39 -16.85 15.12 -6.31
CA GLY A 39 -15.64 14.82 -7.06
C GLY A 39 -15.04 13.44 -6.73
N ALA A 40 -13.80 13.42 -6.27
CA ALA A 40 -13.06 12.19 -5.96
C ALA A 40 -13.76 11.27 -4.94
N LEU A 41 -14.61 11.81 -4.06
CA LEU A 41 -15.35 11.00 -3.08
C LEU A 41 -16.46 10.17 -3.74
N GLU A 42 -17.07 10.66 -4.83
CA GLU A 42 -18.04 9.88 -5.60
C GLU A 42 -17.33 8.75 -6.35
N THR A 43 -16.25 9.06 -7.07
CA THR A 43 -15.44 8.05 -7.78
C THR A 43 -14.89 6.99 -6.83
N LEU A 44 -14.50 7.39 -5.60
CA LEU A 44 -14.02 6.48 -4.57
C LEU A 44 -15.04 5.37 -4.26
N LEU A 45 -16.32 5.72 -4.06
CA LEU A 45 -17.37 4.75 -3.75
C LEU A 45 -17.81 3.98 -4.99
N GLU A 46 -17.79 4.58 -6.18
CA GLU A 46 -18.04 3.88 -7.45
C GLU A 46 -16.99 2.79 -7.70
N ASP A 47 -15.69 3.11 -7.47
CA ASP A 47 -14.60 2.13 -7.56
C ASP A 47 -14.73 1.04 -6.49
N ALA A 48 -15.11 1.40 -5.27
CA ALA A 48 -15.36 0.43 -4.21
C ALA A 48 -16.53 -0.49 -4.54
N ALA A 49 -17.61 0.04 -5.11
CA ALA A 49 -18.76 -0.74 -5.59
C ALA A 49 -18.35 -1.70 -6.72
N ALA A 50 -17.56 -1.22 -7.67
CA ALA A 50 -17.04 -2.05 -8.75
C ALA A 50 -16.16 -3.20 -8.25
N LEU A 51 -15.33 -2.94 -7.23
CA LEU A 51 -14.49 -3.96 -6.60
C LEU A 51 -15.31 -5.00 -5.84
N THR A 52 -16.24 -4.54 -4.98
CA THR A 52 -17.03 -5.41 -4.10
C THR A 52 -18.21 -6.10 -4.78
N GLY A 53 -18.56 -5.67 -6.01
CA GLY A 53 -19.67 -6.22 -6.79
C GLY A 53 -21.05 -5.75 -6.30
N THR A 54 -21.13 -4.75 -5.44
CA THR A 54 -22.39 -4.22 -4.91
C THR A 54 -22.34 -2.70 -4.70
N ALA A 55 -23.46 -2.02 -4.96
CA ALA A 55 -23.63 -0.61 -4.63
C ALA A 55 -24.05 -0.36 -3.16
N GLN A 56 -24.32 -1.42 -2.40
CA GLN A 56 -24.54 -1.34 -0.95
C GLN A 56 -23.20 -1.48 -0.24
N LEU A 57 -22.64 -0.37 0.19
CA LEU A 57 -21.31 -0.27 0.72
C LEU A 57 -21.31 -0.14 2.26
N ALA A 58 -20.42 -0.86 2.92
CA ALA A 58 -20.18 -0.75 4.34
C ALA A 58 -18.69 -0.99 4.62
N PHE A 59 -18.05 -0.06 5.34
CA PHE A 59 -16.63 -0.12 5.68
C PHE A 59 -16.39 0.21 7.16
N ASP A 60 -17.25 -0.29 8.05
CA ASP A 60 -17.15 -0.05 9.50
C ASP A 60 -16.00 -0.79 10.16
N ARG A 61 -15.75 -2.02 9.70
CA ARG A 61 -14.64 -2.86 10.20
C ARG A 61 -13.43 -2.69 9.29
N ARG A 62 -12.45 -1.99 9.79
CA ARG A 62 -11.25 -1.63 9.05
C ARG A 62 -9.98 -1.86 9.86
N ALA A 63 -8.89 -2.21 9.18
CA ALA A 63 -7.59 -2.43 9.81
C ALA A 63 -6.46 -1.86 8.96
N VAL A 64 -5.39 -1.39 9.62
CA VAL A 64 -4.11 -1.07 8.99
C VAL A 64 -3.10 -2.17 9.30
N LEU A 65 -2.58 -2.81 8.25
CA LEU A 65 -1.54 -3.83 8.33
C LEU A 65 -0.18 -3.13 8.26
N VAL A 66 0.56 -3.12 9.38
CA VAL A 66 1.89 -2.50 9.43
C VAL A 66 2.95 -3.60 9.36
N LEU A 67 3.55 -3.78 8.19
CA LEU A 67 4.51 -4.82 7.92
C LEU A 67 5.92 -4.37 8.33
N CYS A 68 6.51 -5.09 9.29
CA CYS A 68 7.81 -4.76 9.88
C CYS A 68 8.90 -5.70 9.36
N ALA A 69 9.99 -5.16 8.78
CA ALA A 69 11.11 -5.95 8.30
C ALA A 69 12.42 -5.17 8.33
N ASP A 70 13.52 -5.87 8.57
CA ASP A 70 14.87 -5.33 8.49
C ASP A 70 15.40 -5.42 7.05
N ASN A 71 16.08 -4.36 6.61
CA ASN A 71 16.67 -4.26 5.28
C ASN A 71 18.20 -4.23 5.38
N GLY A 72 18.87 -5.24 4.82
CA GLY A 72 20.34 -5.42 4.94
C GLY A 72 21.17 -4.27 4.36
N VAL A 73 20.60 -3.49 3.44
CA VAL A 73 21.25 -2.31 2.86
C VAL A 73 21.57 -1.22 3.90
N VAL A 74 20.99 -1.27 5.09
CA VAL A 74 21.32 -0.36 6.21
C VAL A 74 22.81 -0.40 6.55
N ALA A 75 23.48 -1.53 6.33
CA ALA A 75 24.94 -1.66 6.49
C ALA A 75 25.75 -0.67 5.63
N GLN A 76 25.16 -0.09 4.59
CA GLN A 76 25.77 0.92 3.73
C GLN A 76 25.63 2.37 4.26
N GLY A 77 25.11 2.56 5.47
CA GLY A 77 24.92 3.89 6.07
C GLY A 77 23.89 4.76 5.35
N VAL A 78 22.83 4.14 4.84
CA VAL A 78 21.74 4.76 4.08
C VAL A 78 20.59 5.25 4.97
N SER A 79 20.76 5.18 6.29
CA SER A 79 19.79 5.65 7.29
C SER A 79 20.52 6.38 8.42
N GLN A 80 19.81 7.24 9.15
CA GLN A 80 20.32 7.90 10.38
C GLN A 80 20.37 6.95 11.58
N THR A 81 19.58 5.87 11.54
CA THR A 81 19.42 4.88 12.61
C THR A 81 19.75 3.48 12.09
N ASP A 82 20.00 2.57 13.00
CA ASP A 82 20.20 1.16 12.69
C ASP A 82 18.89 0.34 12.78
N GLN A 83 18.99 -0.95 12.51
CA GLN A 83 17.84 -1.89 12.48
C GLN A 83 17.17 -2.09 13.85
N SER A 84 17.80 -1.72 14.97
CA SER A 84 17.17 -1.82 16.30
C SER A 84 15.90 -0.98 16.41
N VAL A 85 15.82 0.12 15.64
CA VAL A 85 14.66 1.00 15.60
C VAL A 85 13.44 0.30 14.97
N THR A 86 13.62 -0.56 13.96
CA THR A 86 12.52 -1.37 13.40
C THR A 86 11.82 -2.16 14.49
N ARG A 87 12.62 -2.87 15.30
CA ARG A 87 12.11 -3.65 16.43
C ARG A 87 11.44 -2.79 17.49
N ALA A 88 12.11 -1.70 17.90
CA ALA A 88 11.58 -0.79 18.92
C ALA A 88 10.21 -0.19 18.51
N VAL A 89 10.05 0.16 17.23
CA VAL A 89 8.76 0.65 16.70
C VAL A 89 7.72 -0.47 16.67
N ALA A 90 8.08 -1.70 16.26
CA ALA A 90 7.18 -2.85 16.29
C ALA A 90 6.65 -3.15 17.71
N GLU A 91 7.52 -3.06 18.73
CA GLU A 91 7.14 -3.17 20.13
C GLU A 91 6.15 -2.05 20.56
N ASN A 92 6.38 -0.83 20.11
CA ASN A 92 5.49 0.30 20.39
C ASN A 92 4.17 0.24 19.58
N LEU A 93 4.16 -0.33 18.38
CA LEU A 93 2.94 -0.66 17.63
C LEU A 93 2.07 -1.66 18.40
N ALA A 94 2.68 -2.75 18.91
CA ALA A 94 1.99 -3.74 19.75
C ALA A 94 1.46 -3.10 21.04
N ALA A 95 2.22 -2.19 21.64
CA ALA A 95 1.83 -1.43 22.82
C ALA A 95 0.84 -0.28 22.55
N ARG A 96 0.44 -0.05 21.27
CA ARG A 96 -0.51 1.00 20.84
C ARG A 96 -0.02 2.43 21.14
N ARG A 97 1.29 2.70 20.99
CA ARG A 97 1.93 3.99 21.36
C ARG A 97 2.36 4.84 20.17
N THR A 98 2.47 4.27 18.97
CA THR A 98 2.98 4.98 17.79
C THR A 98 1.97 5.98 17.24
N SER A 99 2.41 6.81 16.28
CA SER A 99 1.58 7.83 15.64
C SER A 99 0.35 7.22 14.98
N VAL A 100 0.52 6.16 14.19
CA VAL A 100 -0.61 5.49 13.54
C VAL A 100 -1.60 4.93 14.56
N CYS A 101 -1.12 4.44 15.72
CA CYS A 101 -2.01 3.92 16.76
C CYS A 101 -2.92 5.01 17.36
N GLN A 102 -2.41 6.24 17.51
CA GLN A 102 -3.23 7.36 18.00
C GLN A 102 -4.24 7.82 16.94
N MET A 103 -3.81 7.94 15.69
CA MET A 103 -4.67 8.31 14.56
C MET A 103 -5.75 7.25 14.33
N ALA A 104 -5.42 5.97 14.42
CA ALA A 104 -6.32 4.84 14.24
C ALA A 104 -7.47 4.81 15.25
N LYS A 105 -7.25 5.26 16.50
CA LYS A 105 -8.32 5.43 17.48
C LYS A 105 -9.40 6.38 16.99
N THR A 106 -9.00 7.53 16.46
CA THR A 106 -9.92 8.54 15.91
C THR A 106 -10.60 8.02 14.64
N ALA A 107 -9.86 7.35 13.77
CA ALA A 107 -10.36 6.80 12.51
C ALA A 107 -11.09 5.44 12.68
N ARG A 108 -11.28 4.95 13.91
CA ARG A 108 -11.94 3.66 14.22
C ARG A 108 -11.33 2.51 13.41
N CYS A 109 -10.00 2.45 13.36
CA CYS A 109 -9.23 1.47 12.60
C CYS A 109 -8.39 0.61 13.52
N GLU A 110 -8.38 -0.70 13.34
CA GLU A 110 -7.48 -1.59 14.07
C GLU A 110 -6.06 -1.47 13.51
N VAL A 111 -5.05 -1.48 14.41
CA VAL A 111 -3.63 -1.53 13.98
C VAL A 111 -3.13 -2.96 14.15
N VAL A 112 -2.66 -3.58 13.09
CA VAL A 112 -2.17 -4.96 13.08
C VAL A 112 -0.68 -4.94 12.70
N PRO A 113 0.24 -4.90 13.68
CA PRO A 113 1.66 -5.02 13.39
C PRO A 113 2.02 -6.45 13.00
N VAL A 114 2.85 -6.61 11.98
CA VAL A 114 3.22 -7.92 11.41
C VAL A 114 4.73 -8.00 11.27
N ASP A 115 5.34 -9.05 11.83
CA ASP A 115 6.76 -9.36 11.64
C ASP A 115 6.94 -10.13 10.33
N MET A 116 7.45 -9.45 9.30
CA MET A 116 7.80 -10.05 8.01
C MET A 116 9.26 -10.50 7.96
N GLY A 117 10.10 -9.97 8.85
CA GLY A 117 11.53 -10.30 8.84
C GLY A 117 12.34 -9.35 9.71
N MET A 118 12.04 -9.28 11.00
CA MET A 118 12.87 -8.56 11.96
C MET A 118 13.92 -9.51 12.58
N ALA A 119 15.11 -8.99 12.89
CA ALA A 119 16.12 -9.71 13.64
C ALA A 119 15.69 -9.91 15.12
N GLY A 120 16.26 -10.91 15.77
CA GLY A 120 16.04 -11.21 17.19
C GLY A 120 14.79 -12.06 17.46
N ALA A 121 14.39 -12.13 18.73
CA ALA A 121 13.24 -12.94 19.15
C ALA A 121 11.89 -12.35 18.68
N PRO A 122 10.82 -13.16 18.54
CA PRO A 122 9.48 -12.66 18.25
C PRO A 122 9.03 -11.58 19.27
N VAL A 123 8.30 -10.58 18.78
CA VAL A 123 7.74 -9.51 19.62
C VAL A 123 6.31 -9.88 20.03
N PRO A 124 5.99 -9.95 21.33
CA PRO A 124 4.62 -10.21 21.79
C PRO A 124 3.64 -9.17 21.24
N GLY A 125 2.48 -9.62 20.74
CA GLY A 125 1.47 -8.74 20.16
C GLY A 125 1.72 -8.33 18.70
N VAL A 126 2.81 -8.78 18.09
CA VAL A 126 3.10 -8.66 16.65
C VAL A 126 2.79 -9.98 15.97
N VAL A 127 2.03 -9.96 14.89
CA VAL A 127 1.62 -11.15 14.14
C VAL A 127 2.86 -11.79 13.47
N PRO A 128 3.18 -13.06 13.76
CA PRO A 128 4.37 -13.70 13.21
C PRO A 128 4.13 -14.15 11.76
N ARG A 129 4.84 -13.54 10.83
CA ARG A 129 4.91 -13.91 9.39
C ARG A 129 6.33 -13.82 8.85
N ARG A 130 7.31 -14.02 9.74
CA ARG A 130 8.73 -13.88 9.45
C ARG A 130 9.18 -14.83 8.36
N ILE A 131 9.76 -14.27 7.29
CA ILE A 131 10.40 -15.01 6.19
C ILE A 131 11.84 -15.38 6.54
N ALA A 132 12.61 -14.38 7.01
CA ALA A 132 13.97 -14.53 7.51
C ALA A 132 14.28 -13.39 8.51
N ALA A 133 15.47 -13.39 9.11
CA ALA A 133 15.93 -12.33 10.02
C ALA A 133 16.47 -11.11 9.26
N GLY A 134 15.62 -10.46 8.47
CA GLY A 134 15.99 -9.39 7.56
C GLY A 134 16.47 -9.87 6.19
N THR A 135 16.54 -8.94 5.22
CA THR A 135 17.12 -9.22 3.90
C THR A 135 18.64 -9.14 3.95
N ALA A 136 19.29 -9.67 2.92
CA ALA A 136 20.72 -9.41 2.67
C ALA A 136 20.94 -7.97 2.16
N ASP A 137 22.19 -7.53 2.21
CA ASP A 137 22.62 -6.28 1.60
C ASP A 137 22.67 -6.43 0.07
N PHE A 138 21.76 -5.79 -0.64
CA PHE A 138 21.67 -5.92 -2.09
C PHE A 138 22.88 -5.35 -2.85
N THR A 139 23.79 -4.64 -2.17
CA THR A 139 25.05 -4.21 -2.80
C THR A 139 26.06 -5.36 -2.93
N GLN A 140 25.85 -6.46 -2.21
CA GLN A 140 26.71 -7.64 -2.21
C GLN A 140 26.14 -8.83 -3.03
N GLY A 141 24.84 -8.83 -3.26
CA GLY A 141 24.09 -9.87 -3.99
C GLY A 141 22.59 -9.60 -3.89
N PRO A 142 21.70 -10.50 -4.29
CA PRO A 142 20.26 -10.33 -4.17
C PRO A 142 19.83 -10.07 -2.71
N ALA A 143 18.87 -9.17 -2.50
CA ALA A 143 18.29 -8.87 -1.17
C ALA A 143 17.67 -10.11 -0.53
N MET A 144 17.01 -10.94 -1.33
CA MET A 144 16.39 -12.19 -0.91
C MET A 144 16.39 -13.19 -2.07
N THR A 145 16.16 -14.47 -1.77
CA THR A 145 15.93 -15.44 -2.82
C THR A 145 14.55 -15.23 -3.47
N ARG A 146 14.40 -15.67 -4.71
CA ARG A 146 13.10 -15.62 -5.40
C ARG A 146 12.01 -16.39 -4.65
N THR A 147 12.37 -17.51 -4.01
CA THR A 147 11.46 -18.27 -3.14
C THR A 147 10.99 -17.45 -1.95
N GLN A 148 11.90 -16.75 -1.27
CA GLN A 148 11.55 -15.87 -0.14
C GLN A 148 10.65 -14.71 -0.56
N ALA A 149 10.85 -14.14 -1.76
CA ALA A 149 9.96 -13.11 -2.29
C ALA A 149 8.54 -13.64 -2.50
N VAL A 150 8.40 -14.85 -3.07
CA VAL A 150 7.10 -15.52 -3.23
C VAL A 150 6.46 -15.85 -1.88
N GLU A 151 7.24 -16.30 -0.89
CA GLU A 151 6.75 -16.57 0.47
C GLU A 151 6.26 -15.31 1.16
N ALA A 152 6.95 -14.17 1.00
CA ALA A 152 6.53 -12.88 1.54
C ALA A 152 5.23 -12.40 0.87
N ILE A 153 5.10 -12.52 -0.45
CA ILE A 153 3.87 -12.22 -1.19
C ILE A 153 2.72 -13.12 -0.68
N ALA A 154 2.97 -14.42 -0.54
CA ALA A 154 1.97 -15.37 -0.02
C ALA A 154 1.51 -14.98 1.40
N ALA A 155 2.44 -14.59 2.28
CA ALA A 155 2.10 -14.11 3.62
C ALA A 155 1.20 -12.89 3.58
N GLY A 156 1.44 -11.94 2.66
CA GLY A 156 0.58 -10.77 2.45
C GLY A 156 -0.84 -11.15 2.01
N ILE A 157 -0.98 -12.08 1.07
CA ILE A 157 -2.29 -12.60 0.63
C ILE A 157 -3.04 -13.26 1.80
N GLU A 158 -2.35 -14.10 2.59
CA GLU A 158 -2.94 -14.77 3.74
C GLU A 158 -3.34 -13.79 4.85
N LEU A 159 -2.64 -12.68 5.03
CA LEU A 159 -3.04 -11.62 5.96
C LEU A 159 -4.40 -11.02 5.55
N VAL A 160 -4.62 -10.75 4.27
CA VAL A 160 -5.91 -10.23 3.78
C VAL A 160 -7.02 -11.23 4.00
N ARG A 161 -6.80 -12.52 3.71
CA ARG A 161 -7.76 -13.60 3.98
C ARG A 161 -8.12 -13.71 5.45
N ALA A 162 -7.11 -13.64 6.31
CA ALA A 162 -7.33 -13.69 7.76
C ALA A 162 -8.16 -12.49 8.25
N GLN A 163 -7.91 -11.29 7.75
CA GLN A 163 -8.69 -10.09 8.09
C GLN A 163 -10.12 -10.16 7.54
N LYS A 164 -10.30 -10.65 6.31
CA LYS A 164 -11.62 -10.90 5.74
C LYS A 164 -12.42 -11.89 6.59
N ALA A 165 -11.80 -13.00 7.01
CA ALA A 165 -12.44 -14.01 7.88
C ALA A 165 -12.87 -13.43 9.22
N GLN A 166 -12.20 -12.40 9.74
CA GLN A 166 -12.58 -11.64 10.92
C GLN A 166 -13.63 -10.56 10.64
N GLY A 167 -14.11 -10.46 9.40
CA GLY A 167 -15.13 -9.50 8.97
C GLY A 167 -14.59 -8.12 8.61
N CYS A 168 -13.28 -7.95 8.41
CA CYS A 168 -12.72 -6.70 7.96
C CYS A 168 -13.17 -6.39 6.54
N GLN A 169 -13.64 -5.16 6.30
CA GLN A 169 -14.25 -4.71 5.06
C GLN A 169 -13.32 -3.82 4.23
N LEU A 170 -12.41 -3.10 4.90
CA LEU A 170 -11.43 -2.21 4.30
C LEU A 170 -10.09 -2.37 5.00
N LEU A 171 -9.03 -2.53 4.24
CA LEU A 171 -7.67 -2.63 4.75
C LEU A 171 -6.84 -1.43 4.32
N ALA A 172 -5.94 -1.00 5.19
CA ALA A 172 -4.92 -0.01 4.88
C ALA A 172 -3.54 -0.66 4.95
N THR A 173 -2.61 -0.19 4.14
CA THR A 173 -1.20 -0.59 4.20
C THR A 173 -0.42 0.35 5.08
N GLY A 174 0.56 -0.20 5.79
CA GLY A 174 1.58 0.51 6.55
C GLY A 174 2.85 -0.33 6.56
N GLU A 175 3.95 0.26 6.89
CA GLU A 175 5.24 -0.41 6.96
C GLU A 175 6.13 0.18 8.05
N MET A 176 7.07 -0.62 8.49
CA MET A 176 8.17 -0.21 9.35
C MET A 176 9.41 -1.02 9.01
N GLY A 177 10.41 -0.38 8.42
CA GLY A 177 11.64 -1.04 8.04
C GLY A 177 12.76 -0.02 7.81
N ILE A 178 13.70 0.09 8.74
CA ILE A 178 14.82 0.99 8.51
C ILE A 178 15.55 0.58 7.23
N GLY A 179 15.75 1.55 6.33
CA GLY A 179 16.35 1.34 4.99
C GLY A 179 15.37 1.09 3.86
N ASN A 180 14.08 0.89 4.13
CA ASN A 180 13.09 0.54 3.09
C ASN A 180 12.81 1.65 2.06
N THR A 181 13.04 2.92 2.37
CA THR A 181 13.03 3.98 1.35
C THR A 181 14.16 3.80 0.32
N THR A 182 15.27 3.15 0.70
CA THR A 182 16.37 2.84 -0.23
C THR A 182 15.99 1.68 -1.16
N THR A 183 15.45 0.60 -0.61
CA THR A 183 14.96 -0.55 -1.39
C THR A 183 13.81 -0.12 -2.31
N SER A 184 12.87 0.70 -1.82
CA SER A 184 11.77 1.23 -2.63
C SER A 184 12.25 2.10 -3.78
N SER A 185 13.23 3.00 -3.53
CA SER A 185 13.81 3.83 -4.60
C SER A 185 14.52 2.98 -5.65
N ALA A 186 15.23 1.93 -5.25
CA ALA A 186 15.90 1.00 -6.17
C ALA A 186 14.90 0.24 -7.04
N VAL A 187 13.87 -0.35 -6.42
CA VAL A 187 12.81 -1.08 -7.13
C VAL A 187 12.05 -0.16 -8.08
N ALA A 188 11.65 1.02 -7.63
CA ALA A 188 10.92 1.99 -8.43
C ALA A 188 11.75 2.51 -9.63
N ALA A 189 13.04 2.81 -9.41
CA ALA A 189 13.93 3.26 -10.48
C ALA A 189 14.01 2.23 -11.62
N VAL A 190 14.14 0.95 -11.31
CA VAL A 190 14.19 -0.14 -12.29
C VAL A 190 12.84 -0.34 -12.97
N LEU A 191 11.75 -0.49 -12.21
CA LEU A 191 10.43 -0.77 -12.78
C LEU A 191 9.89 0.36 -13.64
N LEU A 192 10.27 1.61 -13.37
CA LEU A 192 9.83 2.79 -14.09
C LEU A 192 10.85 3.28 -15.13
N GLY A 193 12.04 2.66 -15.18
CA GLY A 193 13.12 3.08 -16.10
C GLY A 193 13.57 4.51 -15.87
N GLN A 194 13.59 4.98 -14.63
CA GLN A 194 13.90 6.36 -14.27
C GLN A 194 15.29 6.49 -13.60
N PRO A 195 15.96 7.64 -13.76
CA PRO A 195 17.21 7.92 -13.08
C PRO A 195 17.05 7.78 -11.55
N ILE A 196 18.01 7.14 -10.89
CA ILE A 196 17.97 6.91 -9.44
C ILE A 196 17.94 8.23 -8.65
N GLU A 197 18.52 9.29 -9.18
CA GLU A 197 18.56 10.62 -8.59
C GLU A 197 17.16 11.25 -8.50
N VAL A 198 16.28 10.94 -9.46
CA VAL A 198 14.88 11.40 -9.47
C VAL A 198 14.02 10.57 -8.53
N MET A 199 14.37 9.29 -8.37
CA MET A 199 13.58 8.33 -7.61
C MET A 199 13.95 8.26 -6.13
N THR A 200 15.01 8.96 -5.70
CA THR A 200 15.58 8.79 -4.37
C THR A 200 15.47 10.05 -3.53
N GLY A 201 14.74 9.95 -2.42
CA GLY A 201 14.63 11.01 -1.41
C GLY A 201 15.53 10.78 -0.19
N ARG A 202 15.44 11.73 0.75
CA ARG A 202 16.20 11.70 2.01
C ARG A 202 15.61 10.74 3.05
N GLY A 203 14.46 10.12 2.77
CA GLY A 203 13.77 9.30 3.75
C GLY A 203 13.54 10.07 5.06
N ALA A 204 13.92 9.50 6.18
CA ALA A 204 13.80 10.10 7.51
C ALA A 204 14.81 11.25 7.78
N GLY A 205 15.21 12.00 6.75
CA GLY A 205 16.01 13.24 6.93
C GLY A 205 17.52 13.07 6.81
N LEU A 206 18.01 12.25 5.88
CA LEU A 206 19.44 12.11 5.60
C LEU A 206 20.12 13.44 5.26
N SER A 207 21.37 13.62 5.72
CA SER A 207 22.28 14.67 5.25
C SER A 207 22.66 14.49 3.78
N ASP A 208 23.30 15.48 3.16
CA ASP A 208 23.79 15.38 1.77
C ASP A 208 24.76 14.19 1.60
N ALA A 209 25.67 14.01 2.56
CA ALA A 209 26.57 12.86 2.56
C ALA A 209 25.84 11.52 2.71
N GLY A 210 24.76 11.47 3.51
CA GLY A 210 23.89 10.30 3.64
C GLY A 210 23.15 10.00 2.37
N LEU A 211 22.59 11.03 1.69
CA LEU A 211 21.94 10.87 0.41
C LEU A 211 22.90 10.38 -0.68
N ALA A 212 24.14 10.92 -0.71
CA ALA A 212 25.17 10.46 -1.64
C ALA A 212 25.50 8.96 -1.45
N ARG A 213 25.62 8.48 -0.19
CA ARG A 213 25.80 7.06 0.10
C ARG A 213 24.61 6.22 -0.34
N LYS A 214 23.38 6.72 -0.12
CA LYS A 214 22.13 6.05 -0.53
C LYS A 214 22.09 5.88 -2.06
N LEU A 215 22.38 6.93 -2.83
CA LEU A 215 22.47 6.88 -4.28
C LEU A 215 23.54 5.90 -4.77
N ASP A 216 24.74 5.93 -4.14
CA ASP A 216 25.82 5.01 -4.46
C ASP A 216 25.43 3.54 -4.18
N ALA A 217 24.81 3.26 -3.03
CA ALA A 217 24.34 1.92 -2.69
C ALA A 217 23.32 1.40 -3.71
N ILE A 218 22.35 2.23 -4.11
CA ILE A 218 21.36 1.87 -5.14
C ILE A 218 22.06 1.57 -6.48
N ARG A 219 22.99 2.44 -6.92
CA ARG A 219 23.73 2.25 -8.17
C ARG A 219 24.53 0.94 -8.17
N ARG A 220 25.27 0.65 -7.10
CA ARG A 220 26.03 -0.60 -6.95
C ARG A 220 25.11 -1.81 -6.91
N GLY A 221 23.98 -1.73 -6.20
CA GLY A 221 23.00 -2.79 -6.11
C GLY A 221 22.39 -3.16 -7.46
N ILE A 222 21.97 -2.17 -8.25
CA ILE A 222 21.43 -2.37 -9.60
C ILE A 222 22.52 -2.97 -10.52
N ALA A 223 23.71 -2.40 -10.51
CA ALA A 223 24.82 -2.88 -11.33
C ALA A 223 25.25 -4.30 -10.99
N ARG A 224 25.26 -4.67 -9.69
CA ARG A 224 25.62 -5.99 -9.19
C ARG A 224 24.63 -7.07 -9.56
N ASN A 225 23.33 -6.78 -9.38
CA ASN A 225 22.27 -7.77 -9.47
C ASN A 225 21.62 -7.84 -10.87
N GLN A 226 21.78 -6.81 -11.71
CA GLN A 226 21.22 -6.73 -13.06
C GLN A 226 19.76 -7.23 -13.11
N PRO A 227 18.82 -6.54 -12.40
CA PRO A 227 17.44 -6.98 -12.34
C PRO A 227 16.78 -6.91 -13.72
N ASP A 228 15.97 -7.91 -14.05
CA ASP A 228 15.17 -7.94 -15.26
C ASP A 228 13.91 -7.06 -15.06
N VAL A 229 13.84 -5.93 -15.75
CA VAL A 229 12.71 -4.99 -15.67
C VAL A 229 11.38 -5.61 -16.11
N ALA A 230 11.42 -6.64 -16.95
CA ALA A 230 10.23 -7.36 -17.42
C ALA A 230 9.71 -8.37 -16.40
N ASP A 231 10.49 -8.70 -15.37
CA ASP A 231 10.13 -9.62 -14.30
C ASP A 231 10.06 -8.88 -12.94
N PRO A 232 8.89 -8.39 -12.50
CA PRO A 232 8.76 -7.67 -11.23
C PRO A 232 9.18 -8.49 -10.02
N LEU A 233 9.06 -9.81 -10.07
CA LEU A 233 9.50 -10.70 -9.01
C LEU A 233 11.03 -10.77 -8.93
N ASP A 234 11.71 -10.73 -10.07
CA ASP A 234 13.18 -10.67 -10.11
C ASP A 234 13.68 -9.34 -9.53
N VAL A 235 13.07 -8.21 -9.94
CA VAL A 235 13.39 -6.88 -9.39
C VAL A 235 13.18 -6.86 -7.87
N LEU A 236 12.03 -7.36 -7.41
CA LEU A 236 11.66 -7.38 -5.99
C LEU A 236 12.63 -8.28 -5.17
N SER A 237 12.99 -9.44 -5.68
CA SER A 237 13.91 -10.35 -4.99
C SER A 237 15.33 -9.78 -4.90
N LYS A 238 15.78 -9.10 -5.95
CA LYS A 238 17.14 -8.54 -6.02
C LYS A 238 17.33 -7.25 -5.23
N LEU A 239 16.33 -6.37 -5.19
CA LEU A 239 16.46 -5.00 -4.68
C LEU A 239 15.46 -4.64 -3.56
N GLY A 240 14.45 -5.47 -3.33
CA GLY A 240 13.33 -5.17 -2.44
C GLY A 240 13.60 -5.47 -0.96
N GLY A 241 12.50 -5.52 -0.20
CA GLY A 241 12.43 -5.88 1.21
C GLY A 241 11.28 -6.83 1.47
N PHE A 242 11.28 -7.56 2.60
CA PHE A 242 10.18 -8.42 2.98
C PHE A 242 8.90 -7.66 3.29
N ASP A 243 9.01 -6.43 3.76
CA ASP A 243 7.90 -5.47 3.94
C ASP A 243 7.26 -5.14 2.58
N ILE A 244 8.04 -4.73 1.58
CA ILE A 244 7.55 -4.40 0.23
C ILE A 244 6.94 -5.64 -0.44
N ALA A 245 7.58 -6.80 -0.35
CA ALA A 245 7.07 -8.05 -0.90
C ALA A 245 5.78 -8.49 -0.23
N GLY A 246 5.70 -8.36 1.09
CA GLY A 246 4.48 -8.63 1.85
C GLY A 246 3.34 -7.67 1.47
N LEU A 247 3.62 -6.37 1.37
CA LEU A 247 2.65 -5.37 0.91
C LEU A 247 2.19 -5.62 -0.53
N CYS A 248 3.08 -6.05 -1.44
CA CYS A 248 2.69 -6.50 -2.77
C CYS A 248 1.65 -7.63 -2.66
N GLY A 249 1.88 -8.59 -1.76
CA GLY A 249 0.92 -9.65 -1.45
C GLY A 249 -0.40 -9.13 -0.88
N VAL A 250 -0.39 -8.08 -0.07
CA VAL A 250 -1.62 -7.43 0.46
C VAL A 250 -2.46 -6.87 -0.68
N PHE A 251 -1.87 -6.18 -1.66
CA PHE A 251 -2.62 -5.67 -2.83
C PHE A 251 -3.16 -6.80 -3.71
N LEU A 252 -2.39 -7.85 -3.96
CA LEU A 252 -2.84 -9.04 -4.69
C LEU A 252 -3.97 -9.75 -3.93
N GLY A 253 -3.84 -9.89 -2.61
CA GLY A 253 -4.87 -10.45 -1.73
C GLY A 253 -6.15 -9.61 -1.74
N GLY A 254 -6.05 -8.28 -1.74
CA GLY A 254 -7.19 -7.39 -1.87
C GLY A 254 -7.98 -7.65 -3.16
N ALA A 255 -7.27 -7.83 -4.27
CA ALA A 255 -7.89 -8.12 -5.56
C ALA A 255 -8.51 -9.53 -5.65
N LEU A 256 -7.88 -10.52 -4.99
CA LEU A 256 -8.40 -11.90 -4.89
C LEU A 256 -9.66 -11.99 -4.02
N GLU A 257 -9.72 -11.19 -2.97
CA GLU A 257 -10.76 -11.28 -1.94
C GLU A 257 -11.81 -10.16 -2.04
N ASP A 258 -11.72 -9.34 -3.09
CA ASP A 258 -12.59 -8.17 -3.35
C ASP A 258 -12.64 -7.22 -2.15
N ARG A 259 -11.46 -6.87 -1.62
CA ARG A 259 -11.30 -5.93 -0.49
C ARG A 259 -10.53 -4.69 -0.90
N PRO A 260 -11.06 -3.48 -0.64
CA PRO A 260 -10.31 -2.24 -0.87
C PRO A 260 -9.05 -2.21 -0.02
N ILE A 261 -7.92 -1.89 -0.64
CA ILE A 261 -6.64 -1.70 0.03
C ILE A 261 -6.24 -0.25 -0.10
N LEU A 262 -6.31 0.49 1.00
CA LEU A 262 -5.84 1.86 1.09
C LEU A 262 -4.31 1.88 1.06
N MET A 263 -3.77 2.38 -0.03
CA MET A 263 -2.35 2.55 -0.26
C MET A 263 -1.86 3.77 0.55
N ASP A 264 -0.91 3.56 1.45
CA ASP A 264 -0.23 4.63 2.20
C ASP A 264 0.65 5.47 1.27
N GLY A 265 1.88 5.78 1.65
CA GLY A 265 2.80 6.63 0.92
C GLY A 265 3.60 5.92 -0.18
N PHE A 266 4.82 6.42 -0.39
CA PHE A 266 5.72 5.99 -1.46
C PHE A 266 6.05 4.50 -1.42
N ILE A 267 6.41 3.96 -0.25
CA ILE A 267 6.83 2.56 -0.11
C ILE A 267 5.66 1.62 -0.44
N SER A 268 4.47 1.89 0.10
CA SER A 268 3.23 1.18 -0.25
C SER A 268 2.89 1.30 -1.73
N GLY A 269 3.15 2.48 -2.33
CA GLY A 269 2.97 2.71 -3.77
C GLY A 269 3.88 1.83 -4.62
N VAL A 270 5.14 1.66 -4.21
CA VAL A 270 6.08 0.75 -4.89
C VAL A 270 5.62 -0.71 -4.78
N ALA A 271 5.12 -1.11 -3.63
CA ALA A 271 4.54 -2.45 -3.45
C ALA A 271 3.30 -2.65 -4.33
N ALA A 272 2.41 -1.66 -4.43
CA ALA A 272 1.26 -1.68 -5.34
C ALA A 272 1.71 -1.75 -6.81
N LEU A 273 2.77 -1.01 -7.19
CA LEU A 273 3.36 -1.08 -8.53
C LEU A 273 3.85 -2.49 -8.84
N CYS A 274 4.56 -3.15 -7.90
CA CYS A 274 4.97 -4.55 -8.05
C CYS A 274 3.75 -5.47 -8.25
N ALA A 275 2.69 -5.31 -7.46
CA ALA A 275 1.48 -6.11 -7.56
C ALA A 275 0.79 -5.95 -8.93
N VAL A 276 0.65 -4.72 -9.40
CA VAL A 276 0.01 -4.41 -10.70
C VAL A 276 0.89 -4.88 -11.88
N ARG A 277 2.22 -4.84 -11.75
CA ARG A 277 3.12 -5.40 -12.76
C ARG A 277 3.10 -6.93 -12.79
N LEU A 278 2.91 -7.60 -11.65
CA LEU A 278 2.72 -9.05 -11.58
C LEU A 278 1.34 -9.49 -12.11
N CYS A 279 0.31 -8.71 -11.80
CA CYS A 279 -1.07 -8.97 -12.21
C CYS A 279 -1.81 -7.63 -12.42
N PRO A 280 -1.98 -7.16 -13.67
CA PRO A 280 -2.64 -5.87 -13.95
C PRO A 280 -4.05 -5.75 -13.35
N ALA A 281 -4.79 -6.87 -13.25
CA ALA A 281 -6.12 -6.89 -12.62
C ALA A 281 -6.10 -6.54 -11.12
N ALA A 282 -4.95 -6.59 -10.45
CA ALA A 282 -4.80 -6.17 -9.05
C ALA A 282 -5.05 -4.66 -8.85
N ALA A 283 -4.97 -3.85 -9.90
CA ALA A 283 -5.22 -2.41 -9.84
C ALA A 283 -6.62 -2.06 -9.31
N LYS A 284 -7.60 -2.98 -9.44
CA LYS A 284 -8.97 -2.79 -8.92
C LYS A 284 -9.02 -2.62 -7.40
N ALA A 285 -8.07 -3.23 -6.68
CA ALA A 285 -8.04 -3.19 -5.21
C ALA A 285 -7.19 -2.04 -4.66
N VAL A 286 -6.46 -1.29 -5.50
CA VAL A 286 -5.57 -0.19 -5.08
C VAL A 286 -6.36 1.11 -4.95
N PHE A 287 -6.44 1.65 -3.74
CA PHE A 287 -7.06 2.95 -3.43
C PHE A 287 -6.01 3.89 -2.85
N ALA A 288 -5.71 4.98 -3.56
CA ALA A 288 -4.68 5.93 -3.13
C ALA A 288 -5.21 6.84 -2.01
N SER A 289 -4.50 6.89 -0.90
CA SER A 289 -4.84 7.75 0.25
C SER A 289 -4.26 9.15 0.11
N HIS A 290 -2.94 9.24 -0.04
CA HIS A 290 -2.23 10.53 -0.09
C HIS A 290 -1.02 10.50 -1.03
N CYS A 291 -0.57 11.70 -1.42
CA CYS A 291 0.72 11.87 -2.08
C CYS A 291 1.78 12.18 -1.01
N SER A 292 2.72 11.26 -0.82
CA SER A 292 3.87 11.46 0.06
C SER A 292 4.82 12.54 -0.51
N THR A 293 5.66 13.14 0.35
CA THR A 293 6.69 14.10 -0.08
C THR A 293 7.93 13.44 -0.69
N GLU A 294 8.03 12.11 -0.71
CA GLU A 294 9.12 11.42 -1.40
C GLU A 294 9.09 11.75 -2.90
N PRO A 295 10.25 12.02 -3.53
CA PRO A 295 10.31 12.55 -4.91
C PRO A 295 9.55 11.70 -5.94
N ALA A 296 9.63 10.39 -5.83
CA ALA A 296 9.00 9.46 -6.76
C ALA A 296 7.50 9.20 -6.50
N ALA A 297 6.94 9.68 -5.38
CA ALA A 297 5.58 9.33 -4.96
C ALA A 297 4.53 9.71 -6.02
N ARG A 298 4.64 10.90 -6.60
CA ARG A 298 3.72 11.38 -7.65
C ARG A 298 3.81 10.52 -8.90
N LEU A 299 5.01 10.21 -9.37
CA LEU A 299 5.22 9.39 -10.56
C LEU A 299 4.67 7.96 -10.38
N VAL A 300 4.82 7.38 -9.19
CA VAL A 300 4.22 6.08 -8.86
C VAL A 300 2.70 6.13 -8.92
N LEU A 301 2.06 7.17 -8.35
CA LEU A 301 0.62 7.37 -8.41
C LEU A 301 0.13 7.52 -9.86
N GLU A 302 0.79 8.35 -10.66
CA GLU A 302 0.49 8.57 -12.08
C GLU A 302 0.62 7.26 -12.88
N THR A 303 1.68 6.48 -12.63
CA THR A 303 1.89 5.17 -13.30
C THR A 303 0.79 4.17 -12.94
N LEU A 304 0.30 4.20 -11.70
CA LEU A 304 -0.81 3.37 -11.24
C LEU A 304 -2.18 3.90 -11.72
N GLY A 305 -2.24 5.08 -12.35
CA GLY A 305 -3.49 5.72 -12.73
C GLY A 305 -4.36 6.10 -11.53
N LYS A 306 -3.74 6.47 -10.39
CA LYS A 306 -4.44 6.76 -9.14
C LYS A 306 -4.27 8.21 -8.72
N ALA A 307 -5.38 8.85 -8.33
CA ALA A 307 -5.37 10.18 -7.74
C ALA A 307 -5.45 10.07 -6.20
N PRO A 308 -4.57 10.77 -5.45
CA PRO A 308 -4.61 10.75 -4.00
C PRO A 308 -5.76 11.60 -3.46
N LEU A 309 -6.37 11.16 -2.36
CA LEU A 309 -7.39 11.93 -1.64
C LEU A 309 -6.80 13.11 -0.87
N LEU A 310 -5.54 12.99 -0.42
CA LEU A 310 -4.87 13.98 0.41
C LEU A 310 -3.53 14.40 -0.20
N THR A 311 -3.23 15.69 -0.11
CA THR A 311 -1.90 16.26 -0.37
C THR A 311 -1.55 17.18 0.81
N ALA A 312 -1.07 16.59 1.90
CA ALA A 312 -0.84 17.27 3.18
C ALA A 312 0.63 17.21 3.63
N GLY A 313 1.56 16.91 2.73
CA GLY A 313 2.98 16.85 3.05
C GLY A 313 3.38 15.70 3.99
N LEU A 314 2.58 14.62 4.06
CA LEU A 314 2.85 13.48 4.93
C LEU A 314 4.03 12.64 4.41
N HIS A 315 4.87 12.16 5.33
CA HIS A 315 6.02 11.29 5.02
C HIS A 315 6.51 10.48 6.23
N LEU A 316 5.60 10.17 7.17
CA LEU A 316 5.96 9.44 8.39
C LEU A 316 6.10 7.94 8.14
N GLY A 317 5.22 7.34 7.33
CA GLY A 317 5.07 5.88 7.21
C GLY A 317 4.06 5.31 8.20
N GLU A 318 4.22 4.06 8.59
CA GLU A 318 3.36 3.29 9.51
C GLU A 318 1.90 3.14 9.06
N GLY A 319 1.53 3.61 7.85
CA GLY A 319 0.15 3.69 7.39
C GLY A 319 -0.59 4.95 7.81
N THR A 320 0.14 5.97 8.29
CA THR A 320 -0.47 7.22 8.80
C THR A 320 -1.25 7.98 7.75
N GLY A 321 -0.78 8.03 6.51
CA GLY A 321 -1.49 8.69 5.41
C GLY A 321 -2.75 7.94 5.01
N ALA A 322 -2.71 6.61 4.99
CA ALA A 322 -3.88 5.78 4.73
C ALA A 322 -4.93 5.98 5.82
N VAL A 323 -4.54 5.92 7.10
CA VAL A 323 -5.45 6.15 8.23
C VAL A 323 -6.01 7.58 8.24
N ALA A 324 -5.20 8.60 7.86
CA ALA A 324 -5.65 9.99 7.75
C ALA A 324 -6.76 10.18 6.71
N SER A 325 -6.84 9.33 5.69
CA SER A 325 -7.88 9.42 4.65
C SER A 325 -9.19 8.71 5.02
N LEU A 326 -9.22 7.86 6.04
CA LEU A 326 -10.43 7.12 6.44
C LEU A 326 -11.64 8.01 6.79
N PRO A 327 -11.48 9.17 7.45
CA PRO A 327 -12.60 10.09 7.65
C PRO A 327 -13.26 10.58 6.36
N LEU A 328 -12.53 10.63 5.24
CA LEU A 328 -13.10 11.00 3.94
C LEU A 328 -14.01 9.90 3.40
N TRP A 329 -13.71 8.64 3.66
CA TRP A 329 -14.59 7.51 3.38
C TRP A 329 -15.88 7.61 4.20
N ASP A 330 -15.77 7.95 5.51
CA ASP A 330 -16.94 8.15 6.37
C ASP A 330 -17.82 9.29 5.88
N LEU A 331 -17.23 10.40 5.45
CA LEU A 331 -17.96 11.55 4.88
C LEU A 331 -18.67 11.15 3.58
N ALA A 332 -17.99 10.43 2.69
CA ALA A 332 -18.57 9.97 1.43
C ALA A 332 -19.77 9.03 1.68
N LEU A 333 -19.58 8.01 2.54
CA LEU A 333 -20.64 7.06 2.91
C LEU A 333 -21.82 7.76 3.59
N SER A 334 -21.57 8.72 4.48
CA SER A 334 -22.63 9.46 5.16
C SER A 334 -23.53 10.19 4.18
N VAL A 335 -22.97 10.81 3.13
CA VAL A 335 -23.77 11.45 2.10
C VAL A 335 -24.45 10.41 1.22
N TYR A 336 -23.72 9.35 0.83
CA TYR A 336 -24.23 8.26 0.00
C TYR A 336 -25.47 7.60 0.62
N ASP A 337 -25.44 7.32 1.91
CA ASP A 337 -26.49 6.56 2.60
C ASP A 337 -27.64 7.43 3.14
N HIS A 338 -27.40 8.72 3.41
CA HIS A 338 -28.35 9.52 4.20
C HIS A 338 -28.78 10.84 3.55
N CYS A 339 -28.18 11.25 2.42
CA CYS A 339 -28.65 12.42 1.70
C CYS A 339 -29.98 12.10 1.01
N TYR A 340 -30.96 12.99 1.12
CA TYR A 340 -32.24 12.83 0.45
C TYR A 340 -32.11 12.89 -1.07
N SER A 341 -32.99 12.15 -1.77
CA SER A 341 -33.07 12.14 -3.22
C SER A 341 -33.83 13.35 -3.76
N PHE A 342 -33.69 13.65 -5.05
CA PHE A 342 -34.50 14.67 -5.73
C PHE A 342 -35.98 14.41 -5.56
N THR A 343 -36.42 13.14 -5.65
CA THR A 343 -37.82 12.73 -5.48
C THR A 343 -38.34 13.03 -4.07
N GLU A 344 -37.57 12.66 -3.03
CA GLU A 344 -37.93 12.93 -1.62
C GLU A 344 -37.97 14.42 -1.32
N GLY A 345 -37.08 15.22 -1.92
CA GLY A 345 -37.03 16.66 -1.76
C GLY A 345 -38.07 17.43 -2.60
N GLY A 346 -38.77 16.75 -3.50
CA GLY A 346 -39.68 17.43 -4.41
C GLY A 346 -39.02 18.39 -5.40
N ILE A 347 -37.74 18.14 -5.69
CA ILE A 347 -36.85 18.97 -6.53
C ILE A 347 -36.73 18.27 -7.90
N PRO A 348 -36.88 18.98 -9.03
CA PRO A 348 -36.60 18.40 -10.35
C PRO A 348 -35.13 17.93 -10.44
N PRO A 349 -34.84 16.71 -10.96
CA PRO A 349 -33.48 16.24 -11.13
C PRO A 349 -32.68 17.15 -12.07
N TYR A 350 -31.39 17.30 -11.78
CA TYR A 350 -30.48 17.98 -12.72
C TYR A 350 -30.23 17.09 -13.95
N THR A 351 -30.19 17.73 -15.11
CA THR A 351 -29.74 17.11 -16.35
C THR A 351 -28.33 17.60 -16.69
N PRO A 352 -27.42 16.75 -17.16
CA PRO A 352 -26.14 17.20 -17.65
C PRO A 352 -26.32 18.28 -18.72
N GLN A 353 -25.66 19.41 -18.56
CA GLN A 353 -25.60 20.45 -19.60
C GLN A 353 -24.35 20.19 -20.42
N CYS A 354 -24.48 19.86 -21.71
CA CYS A 354 -23.36 19.65 -22.63
C CYS A 354 -22.67 20.95 -22.97
#